data_db8a6e1a9bd9a2f04988fb149cb1c3ee
#
_entry.id   db8a6e1a9bd9a2f04988fb149cb1c3ee
#
_cell.length_a   1.000
_cell.length_b   1.000
_cell.length_c   1.000
_cell.angle_alpha   90.00
_cell.angle_beta   90.00
_cell.angle_gamma   90.00
#
_symmetry.space_group_name_H-M   'P 1'
#
loop_
_entity.id
_entity.type
_entity.pdbx_description
1 polymer ?
#
loop_
_entity_poly.entity_id
_entity_poly.type
_entity_poly.pdbx_seq_one_letter_code
_entity_poly.pdbx_strand_id
1 'polypeptide(L)'
;MLATVNAAVILAGACLCVYNSVLPNVAPPQNPLVFQTIGFLINLVSVSLPGRFDSDVEEMNNNTFPWPTLFAPAGFAFAIWGVIYLGEMCGMALLLFNAGGVADAVGPASRAWLCANIAQALWCLAFRPWALSKLWLSSVCLAATALSLYASQRAMVLNGPVQADGSSSFSGLAWALVVWPRSLHMGWVTAATLVNLNAWAGYSAVGAHAALTVAAGSLVGAFALADYYASQGLKCAASAVAWALFAVSKGEPVGGDAKALGPKLDGLLTGAAATSALIVCDMLARSWLGRAK
;
A
#
# COMPACT_ATOMS: atom_id res chain seq x y z
N MET A 1 1.81 30.76 -0.73
CA MET A 1 0.33 30.69 -0.78
C MET A 1 -0.17 29.51 -1.62
N LEU A 2 0.18 29.37 -2.89
CA LEU A 2 -0.30 28.27 -3.75
C LEU A 2 0.02 26.87 -3.21
N ALA A 3 1.26 26.62 -2.77
CA ALA A 3 1.65 25.33 -2.17
C ALA A 3 0.87 24.97 -0.89
N THR A 4 0.44 25.96 -0.13
CA THR A 4 -0.38 25.75 1.08
C THR A 4 -1.82 25.41 0.71
N VAL A 5 -2.38 26.07 -0.29
CA VAL A 5 -3.71 25.75 -0.82
C VAL A 5 -3.75 24.36 -1.40
N ASN A 6 -2.76 23.99 -2.25
CA ASN A 6 -2.66 22.66 -2.81
C ASN A 6 -2.56 21.59 -1.72
N ALA A 7 -1.77 21.82 -0.67
CA ALA A 7 -1.63 20.90 0.45
C ALA A 7 -2.96 20.70 1.20
N ALA A 8 -3.72 21.78 1.43
CA ALA A 8 -5.03 21.71 2.09
C ALA A 8 -6.05 20.92 1.25
N VAL A 9 -6.06 21.13 -0.07
CA VAL A 9 -6.94 20.41 -0.99
C VAL A 9 -6.60 18.92 -1.02
N ILE A 10 -5.31 18.56 -1.08
CA ILE A 10 -4.86 17.16 -1.06
C ILE A 10 -5.24 16.50 0.26
N LEU A 11 -4.99 17.15 1.39
CA LEU A 11 -5.34 16.62 2.70
C LEU A 11 -6.86 16.40 2.83
N ALA A 12 -7.66 17.40 2.46
CA ALA A 12 -9.12 17.28 2.48
C ALA A 12 -9.60 16.14 1.59
N GLY A 13 -9.03 16.01 0.38
CA GLY A 13 -9.34 14.91 -0.55
C GLY A 13 -9.00 13.54 0.04
N ALA A 14 -7.83 13.38 0.66
CA ALA A 14 -7.44 12.13 1.32
C ALA A 14 -8.39 11.77 2.47
N CYS A 15 -8.75 12.74 3.32
CA CYS A 15 -9.72 12.55 4.40
C CYS A 15 -11.11 12.15 3.87
N LEU A 16 -11.57 12.79 2.80
CA LEU A 16 -12.85 12.45 2.15
C LEU A 16 -12.82 11.04 1.55
N CYS A 17 -11.71 10.60 0.98
CA CYS A 17 -11.55 9.23 0.49
C CYS A 17 -11.71 8.22 1.63
N VAL A 18 -11.02 8.41 2.76
CA VAL A 18 -11.16 7.52 3.93
C VAL A 18 -12.60 7.55 4.44
N TYR A 19 -13.17 8.72 4.66
CA TYR A 19 -14.55 8.87 5.14
C TYR A 19 -15.54 8.10 4.26
N ASN A 20 -15.50 8.32 2.94
CA ASN A 20 -16.38 7.63 2.01
C ASN A 20 -16.13 6.12 1.90
N SER A 21 -14.91 5.66 2.18
CA SER A 21 -14.58 4.24 2.16
C SER A 21 -15.18 3.46 3.33
N VAL A 22 -15.32 4.11 4.49
CA VAL A 22 -15.76 3.47 5.73
C VAL A 22 -17.22 3.76 6.10
N LEU A 23 -17.93 4.57 5.32
CA LEU A 23 -19.34 4.87 5.55
C LEU A 23 -20.19 3.60 5.58
N PRO A 24 -20.89 3.31 6.69
CA PRO A 24 -21.76 2.15 6.77
C PRO A 24 -23.05 2.35 5.93
N ASN A 25 -23.64 1.24 5.52
CA ASN A 25 -24.99 1.18 4.95
C ASN A 25 -25.25 2.04 3.69
N VAL A 26 -24.20 2.37 2.95
CA VAL A 26 -24.38 3.00 1.64
C VAL A 26 -24.58 1.91 0.57
N ALA A 27 -25.69 1.97 -0.15
CA ALA A 27 -25.99 1.04 -1.21
C ALA A 27 -24.84 0.93 -2.22
N PRO A 28 -24.54 -0.26 -2.74
CA PRO A 28 -23.60 -0.42 -3.85
C PRO A 28 -24.01 0.46 -5.02
N PRO A 29 -23.03 0.95 -5.80
CA PRO A 29 -23.36 1.71 -7.00
C PRO A 29 -24.13 0.82 -7.99
N GLN A 30 -25.09 1.41 -8.70
CA GLN A 30 -25.91 0.70 -9.70
C GLN A 30 -25.05 0.07 -10.82
N ASN A 31 -23.90 0.66 -11.10
CA ASN A 31 -22.97 0.14 -12.10
C ASN A 31 -21.54 0.00 -11.49
N PRO A 32 -21.24 -1.15 -10.87
CA PRO A 32 -19.91 -1.41 -10.31
C PRO A 32 -18.77 -1.27 -11.33
N LEU A 33 -19.00 -1.68 -12.59
CA LEU A 33 -18.00 -1.59 -13.65
C LEU A 33 -17.51 -0.17 -13.85
N VAL A 34 -18.41 0.82 -13.87
CA VAL A 34 -18.04 2.24 -14.05
C VAL A 34 -17.13 2.70 -12.91
N PHE A 35 -17.50 2.45 -11.67
CA PHE A 35 -16.70 2.87 -10.49
C PHE A 35 -15.32 2.19 -10.45
N GLN A 36 -15.30 0.90 -10.76
CA GLN A 36 -14.05 0.12 -10.79
C GLN A 36 -13.14 0.61 -11.91
N THR A 37 -13.66 0.81 -13.12
CA THR A 37 -12.88 1.25 -14.28
C THR A 37 -12.39 2.68 -14.11
N ILE A 38 -13.23 3.62 -13.68
CA ILE A 38 -12.82 5.01 -13.46
C ILE A 38 -11.71 5.06 -12.40
N GLY A 39 -11.88 4.36 -11.29
CA GLY A 39 -10.85 4.30 -10.25
C GLY A 39 -9.51 3.80 -10.80
N PHE A 40 -9.52 2.66 -11.47
CA PHE A 40 -8.30 2.08 -12.06
C PHE A 40 -7.64 3.02 -13.08
N LEU A 41 -8.41 3.64 -13.99
CA LEU A 41 -7.87 4.55 -14.99
C LEU A 41 -7.29 5.82 -14.37
N ILE A 42 -7.95 6.41 -13.36
CA ILE A 42 -7.41 7.56 -12.63
C ILE A 42 -6.03 7.23 -12.06
N ASN A 43 -5.91 6.07 -11.43
CA ASN A 43 -4.64 5.64 -10.84
C ASN A 43 -3.59 5.38 -11.92
N LEU A 44 -3.91 4.57 -12.93
CA LEU A 44 -3.00 4.22 -14.01
C LEU A 44 -2.43 5.45 -14.71
N VAL A 45 -3.29 6.44 -15.03
CA VAL A 45 -2.84 7.71 -15.62
C VAL A 45 -1.96 8.48 -14.64
N SER A 46 -2.37 8.59 -13.37
CA SER A 46 -1.64 9.38 -12.38
C SER A 46 -0.23 8.84 -12.11
N VAL A 47 -0.08 7.52 -12.03
CA VAL A 47 1.24 6.90 -11.81
C VAL A 47 2.13 6.92 -13.04
N SER A 48 1.55 7.07 -14.25
CA SER A 48 2.29 7.17 -15.50
C SER A 48 2.83 8.58 -15.77
N LEU A 49 2.34 9.60 -15.04
CA LEU A 49 2.78 10.98 -15.24
C LEU A 49 4.19 11.19 -14.65
N PRO A 50 5.13 11.78 -15.42
CA PRO A 50 6.48 12.05 -14.94
C PRO A 50 6.52 13.13 -13.86
N GLY A 51 7.69 13.28 -13.21
CA GLY A 51 7.97 14.38 -12.28
C GLY A 51 7.66 14.07 -10.80
N ARG A 52 7.38 12.81 -10.44
CA ARG A 52 7.47 12.33 -9.06
C ARG A 52 8.95 12.03 -8.73
N PHE A 53 9.29 12.03 -7.46
CA PHE A 53 10.61 11.65 -6.98
C PHE A 53 11.01 10.19 -7.31
N ASP A 54 10.04 9.31 -7.56
CA ASP A 54 10.22 7.90 -7.91
C ASP A 54 9.91 7.60 -9.38
N SER A 55 9.84 8.62 -10.24
CA SER A 55 9.53 8.43 -11.66
C SER A 55 10.74 8.05 -12.51
N ASP A 56 11.95 8.21 -11.99
CA ASP A 56 13.20 7.82 -12.62
C ASP A 56 13.74 6.54 -11.96
N VAL A 57 13.89 5.47 -12.74
CA VAL A 57 14.38 4.17 -12.26
C VAL A 57 15.83 4.27 -11.81
N GLU A 58 16.65 5.11 -12.47
CA GLU A 58 18.04 5.31 -12.12
C GLU A 58 18.18 6.03 -10.78
N GLU A 59 17.38 7.08 -10.54
CA GLU A 59 17.32 7.77 -9.25
C GLU A 59 16.88 6.83 -8.12
N MET A 60 15.88 5.96 -8.38
CA MET A 60 15.44 4.97 -7.39
C MET A 60 16.51 3.93 -7.08
N ASN A 61 17.20 3.42 -8.10
CA ASN A 61 18.25 2.42 -7.92
C ASN A 61 19.49 2.98 -7.22
N ASN A 62 19.80 4.26 -7.44
CA ASN A 62 20.93 4.95 -6.82
C ASN A 62 20.56 5.64 -5.50
N ASN A 63 19.30 5.54 -5.07
CA ASN A 63 18.81 6.14 -3.82
C ASN A 63 19.06 7.67 -3.75
N THR A 64 18.94 8.38 -4.88
CA THR A 64 19.28 9.80 -5.03
C THR A 64 18.16 10.75 -4.60
N PHE A 65 17.35 10.36 -3.64
CA PHE A 65 16.31 11.22 -3.10
C PHE A 65 16.88 12.44 -2.36
N PRO A 66 16.22 13.61 -2.43
CA PRO A 66 16.71 14.85 -1.83
C PRO A 66 16.55 14.91 -0.29
N TRP A 67 16.46 13.76 0.36
CA TRP A 67 16.40 13.63 1.82
C TRP A 67 17.21 12.42 2.29
N PRO A 68 17.82 12.49 3.50
CA PRO A 68 18.39 11.32 4.11
C PRO A 68 17.28 10.37 4.58
N THR A 69 17.53 9.06 4.52
CA THR A 69 16.61 8.06 5.07
C THR A 69 17.35 6.81 5.53
N LEU A 70 16.91 6.25 6.65
CA LEU A 70 17.41 4.98 7.19
C LEU A 70 16.50 3.80 6.79
N PHE A 71 15.35 4.08 6.16
CA PHE A 71 14.30 3.11 5.89
C PHE A 71 13.87 3.18 4.42
N ALA A 72 14.84 2.93 3.53
CA ALA A 72 14.61 2.88 2.09
C ALA A 72 14.68 1.44 1.59
N PRO A 73 13.67 0.94 0.86
CA PRO A 73 13.74 -0.36 0.22
C PRO A 73 14.72 -0.30 -0.96
N ALA A 74 15.49 -1.37 -1.19
CA ALA A 74 16.30 -1.53 -2.38
C ALA A 74 15.44 -1.47 -3.66
N GLY A 75 15.99 -0.94 -4.75
CA GLY A 75 15.27 -0.64 -5.99
C GLY A 75 14.50 -1.82 -6.60
N PHE A 76 15.00 -3.06 -6.46
CA PHE A 76 14.31 -4.26 -6.95
C PHE A 76 12.90 -4.45 -6.37
N ALA A 77 12.63 -3.89 -5.19
CA ALA A 77 11.32 -4.01 -4.52
C ALA A 77 10.18 -3.43 -5.35
N PHE A 78 10.47 -2.39 -6.13
CA PHE A 78 9.47 -1.67 -6.93
C PHE A 78 8.93 -2.50 -8.11
N ALA A 79 9.58 -3.63 -8.46
CA ALA A 79 9.06 -4.60 -9.44
C ALA A 79 7.67 -5.15 -9.03
N ILE A 80 7.31 -5.11 -7.75
CA ILE A 80 5.99 -5.49 -7.25
C ILE A 80 4.85 -4.71 -7.93
N TRP A 81 5.10 -3.46 -8.36
CA TRP A 81 4.11 -2.68 -9.08
C TRP A 81 3.66 -3.33 -10.39
N GLY A 82 4.60 -3.97 -11.11
CA GLY A 82 4.27 -4.73 -12.32
C GLY A 82 3.29 -5.86 -12.03
N VAL A 83 3.51 -6.60 -10.94
CA VAL A 83 2.63 -7.70 -10.50
C VAL A 83 1.25 -7.16 -10.10
N ILE A 84 1.22 -6.06 -9.33
CA ILE A 84 -0.02 -5.43 -8.86
C ILE A 84 -0.86 -4.97 -10.07
N TYR A 85 -0.31 -4.12 -10.93
CA TYR A 85 -1.08 -3.54 -12.04
C TYR A 85 -1.49 -4.57 -13.08
N LEU A 86 -0.63 -5.54 -13.41
CA LEU A 86 -1.00 -6.64 -14.31
C LEU A 86 -2.16 -7.45 -13.73
N GLY A 87 -2.09 -7.80 -12.45
CA GLY A 87 -3.16 -8.53 -11.78
C GLY A 87 -4.46 -7.72 -11.69
N GLU A 88 -4.39 -6.42 -11.40
CA GLU A 88 -5.57 -5.54 -11.38
C GLU A 88 -6.19 -5.40 -12.78
N MET A 89 -5.38 -5.31 -13.84
CA MET A 89 -5.88 -5.34 -15.23
C MET A 89 -6.61 -6.65 -15.54
N CYS A 90 -6.07 -7.80 -15.14
CA CYS A 90 -6.74 -9.09 -15.30
C CYS A 90 -8.09 -9.11 -14.54
N GLY A 91 -8.13 -8.60 -13.31
CA GLY A 91 -9.36 -8.45 -12.54
C GLY A 91 -10.38 -7.53 -13.22
N MET A 92 -9.93 -6.43 -13.82
CA MET A 92 -10.79 -5.53 -14.60
C MET A 92 -11.33 -6.20 -15.87
N ALA A 93 -10.52 -7.01 -16.55
CA ALA A 93 -10.99 -7.78 -17.72
C ALA A 93 -12.07 -8.79 -17.32
N LEU A 94 -11.91 -9.52 -16.21
CA LEU A 94 -12.94 -10.42 -15.68
C LEU A 94 -14.25 -9.67 -15.37
N LEU A 95 -14.14 -8.48 -14.79
CA LEU A 95 -15.32 -7.64 -14.51
C LEU A 95 -16.00 -7.15 -15.80
N LEU A 96 -15.24 -6.74 -16.81
CA LEU A 96 -15.76 -6.28 -18.10
C LEU A 96 -16.57 -7.37 -18.80
N PHE A 97 -16.10 -8.62 -18.77
CA PHE A 97 -16.80 -9.76 -19.35
C PHE A 97 -17.80 -10.41 -18.39
N ASN A 98 -17.97 -9.84 -17.19
CA ASN A 98 -18.79 -10.40 -16.08
C ASN A 98 -18.55 -11.90 -15.86
N ALA A 99 -17.29 -12.29 -15.96
CA ALA A 99 -16.91 -13.70 -15.82
C ALA A 99 -17.13 -14.20 -14.39
N GLY A 100 -17.96 -15.22 -14.22
CA GLY A 100 -18.17 -15.88 -12.94
C GLY A 100 -18.84 -15.03 -11.84
N GLY A 101 -19.69 -14.04 -12.18
CA GLY A 101 -20.37 -13.21 -11.19
C GLY A 101 -19.48 -12.21 -10.46
N VAL A 102 -18.34 -11.85 -11.06
CA VAL A 102 -17.36 -10.89 -10.47
C VAL A 102 -18.02 -9.55 -10.10
N ALA A 103 -19.00 -9.08 -10.91
CA ALA A 103 -19.67 -7.81 -10.66
C ALA A 103 -20.40 -7.76 -9.31
N ASP A 104 -21.02 -8.87 -8.90
CA ASP A 104 -21.76 -8.96 -7.64
C ASP A 104 -20.80 -8.89 -6.44
N ALA A 105 -19.64 -9.53 -6.55
CA ALA A 105 -18.65 -9.51 -5.49
C ALA A 105 -17.92 -8.17 -5.33
N VAL A 106 -17.60 -7.50 -6.45
CA VAL A 106 -16.92 -6.20 -6.38
C VAL A 106 -17.87 -5.04 -6.17
N GLY A 107 -19.17 -5.21 -6.40
CA GLY A 107 -20.18 -4.18 -6.25
C GLY A 107 -20.09 -3.46 -4.91
N PRO A 108 -20.17 -4.16 -3.77
CA PRO A 108 -20.05 -3.56 -2.43
C PRO A 108 -18.72 -2.85 -2.19
N ALA A 109 -17.66 -3.30 -2.85
CA ALA A 109 -16.30 -2.76 -2.69
C ALA A 109 -16.00 -1.54 -3.59
N SER A 110 -16.87 -1.25 -4.58
CA SER A 110 -16.56 -0.33 -5.69
C SER A 110 -16.28 1.10 -5.24
N ARG A 111 -17.03 1.59 -4.23
CA ARG A 111 -16.83 2.94 -3.72
C ARG A 111 -15.49 3.07 -3.00
N ALA A 112 -15.16 2.14 -2.13
CA ALA A 112 -13.88 2.16 -1.42
C ALA A 112 -12.70 1.96 -2.38
N TRP A 113 -12.88 1.14 -3.43
CA TRP A 113 -11.91 1.00 -4.51
C TRP A 113 -11.66 2.32 -5.25
N LEU A 114 -12.72 3.04 -5.65
CA LEU A 114 -12.60 4.36 -6.29
C LEU A 114 -11.85 5.35 -5.37
N CYS A 115 -12.24 5.40 -4.10
CA CYS A 115 -11.57 6.25 -3.10
C CYS A 115 -10.09 5.91 -2.94
N ALA A 116 -9.71 4.64 -2.93
CA ALA A 116 -8.32 4.21 -2.86
C ALA A 116 -7.51 4.73 -4.05
N ASN A 117 -8.03 4.58 -5.25
CA ASN A 117 -7.35 5.03 -6.47
C ASN A 117 -7.26 6.57 -6.55
N ILE A 118 -8.26 7.30 -6.08
CA ILE A 118 -8.20 8.76 -5.95
C ILE A 118 -7.14 9.16 -4.90
N ALA A 119 -7.12 8.52 -3.74
CA ALA A 119 -6.11 8.79 -2.70
C ALA A 119 -4.69 8.56 -3.21
N GLN A 120 -4.48 7.52 -4.01
CA GLN A 120 -3.18 7.27 -4.65
C GLN A 120 -2.85 8.31 -5.73
N ALA A 121 -3.81 8.77 -6.50
CA ALA A 121 -3.61 9.89 -7.43
C ALA A 121 -3.20 11.17 -6.68
N LEU A 122 -3.80 11.43 -5.51
CA LEU A 122 -3.39 12.53 -4.64
C LEU A 122 -1.96 12.35 -4.11
N TRP A 123 -1.54 11.12 -3.81
CA TRP A 123 -0.15 10.82 -3.50
C TRP A 123 0.77 11.16 -4.68
N CYS A 124 0.41 10.81 -5.90
CA CYS A 124 1.18 11.17 -7.09
C CYS A 124 1.34 12.68 -7.26
N LEU A 125 0.39 13.48 -6.77
CA LEU A 125 0.50 14.94 -6.73
C LEU A 125 1.34 15.43 -5.56
N ALA A 126 1.28 14.78 -4.40
CA ALA A 126 2.01 15.15 -3.20
C ALA A 126 3.48 14.71 -3.22
N PHE A 127 3.84 13.70 -4.00
CA PHE A 127 5.21 13.17 -4.09
C PHE A 127 6.02 13.83 -5.21
N ARG A 128 6.05 15.17 -5.20
CA ARG A 128 6.68 16.02 -6.22
C ARG A 128 7.49 17.15 -5.59
N PRO A 129 8.47 17.74 -6.32
CA PRO A 129 9.35 18.81 -5.81
C PRO A 129 8.62 20.00 -5.17
N TRP A 130 7.46 20.39 -5.67
CA TRP A 130 6.68 21.48 -5.08
C TRP A 130 6.21 21.21 -3.65
N ALA A 131 6.05 19.93 -3.28
CA ALA A 131 5.56 19.49 -1.98
C ALA A 131 6.69 19.05 -1.03
N LEU A 132 7.95 19.23 -1.40
CA LEU A 132 9.11 18.75 -0.62
C LEU A 132 9.04 19.20 0.85
N SER A 133 8.71 20.48 1.11
CA SER A 133 8.53 21.00 2.48
C SER A 133 7.30 20.46 3.22
N LYS A 134 6.47 19.69 2.55
CA LYS A 134 5.23 19.08 3.06
C LYS A 134 5.20 17.57 2.76
N LEU A 135 6.36 16.93 2.75
CA LEU A 135 6.53 15.53 2.38
C LEU A 135 5.67 14.57 3.24
N TRP A 136 5.25 15.00 4.44
CA TRP A 136 4.28 14.27 5.27
C TRP A 136 2.93 14.00 4.57
N LEU A 137 2.52 14.85 3.60
CA LEU A 137 1.30 14.63 2.81
C LEU A 137 1.36 13.32 2.01
N SER A 138 2.54 12.97 1.54
CA SER A 138 2.80 11.72 0.84
C SER A 138 2.42 10.51 1.70
N SER A 139 2.87 10.49 2.97
CA SER A 139 2.49 9.44 3.92
C SER A 139 0.98 9.42 4.20
N VAL A 140 0.35 10.58 4.35
CA VAL A 140 -1.10 10.69 4.58
C VAL A 140 -1.90 10.13 3.41
N CYS A 141 -1.53 10.47 2.17
CA CYS A 141 -2.21 9.97 0.98
C CYS A 141 -2.06 8.45 0.82
N LEU A 142 -0.85 7.91 1.08
CA LEU A 142 -0.62 6.46 1.05
C LEU A 142 -1.38 5.73 2.16
N ALA A 143 -1.44 6.30 3.37
CA ALA A 143 -2.25 5.75 4.45
C ALA A 143 -3.75 5.76 4.08
N ALA A 144 -4.25 6.84 3.47
CA ALA A 144 -5.61 6.91 2.97
C ALA A 144 -5.88 5.86 1.88
N THR A 145 -4.92 5.63 0.99
CA THR A 145 -4.99 4.56 -0.02
C THR A 145 -5.09 3.18 0.66
N ALA A 146 -4.19 2.89 1.62
CA ALA A 146 -4.18 1.62 2.34
C ALA A 146 -5.50 1.37 3.09
N LEU A 147 -6.02 2.37 3.80
CA LEU A 147 -7.28 2.27 4.52
C LEU A 147 -8.47 2.07 3.59
N SER A 148 -8.50 2.77 2.45
CA SER A 148 -9.56 2.60 1.46
C SER A 148 -9.49 1.23 0.76
N LEU A 149 -8.29 0.73 0.45
CA LEU A 149 -8.10 -0.63 -0.04
C LEU A 149 -8.51 -1.67 1.01
N TYR A 150 -8.19 -1.46 2.27
CA TYR A 150 -8.65 -2.33 3.36
C TYR A 150 -10.18 -2.38 3.42
N ALA A 151 -10.86 -1.23 3.37
CA ALA A 151 -12.32 -1.17 3.35
C ALA A 151 -12.89 -1.91 2.12
N SER A 152 -12.27 -1.74 0.95
CA SER A 152 -12.62 -2.47 -0.28
C SER A 152 -12.47 -3.98 -0.13
N GLN A 153 -11.35 -4.45 0.43
CA GLN A 153 -11.10 -5.87 0.69
C GLN A 153 -12.11 -6.45 1.69
N ARG A 154 -12.38 -5.73 2.77
CA ARG A 154 -13.39 -6.14 3.76
C ARG A 154 -14.77 -6.27 3.13
N ALA A 155 -15.17 -5.32 2.30
CA ALA A 155 -16.46 -5.37 1.61
C ALA A 155 -16.55 -6.59 0.66
N MET A 156 -15.48 -6.96 -0.05
CA MET A 156 -15.45 -8.15 -0.89
C MET A 156 -15.52 -9.45 -0.07
N VAL A 157 -14.78 -9.53 1.04
CA VAL A 157 -14.75 -10.75 1.88
C VAL A 157 -16.05 -10.94 2.64
N LEU A 158 -16.64 -9.87 3.19
CA LEU A 158 -17.87 -9.95 3.98
C LEU A 158 -19.14 -10.11 3.14
N ASN A 159 -19.15 -9.55 1.93
CA ASN A 159 -20.32 -9.54 1.05
C ASN A 159 -20.05 -10.34 -0.24
N GLY A 160 -18.98 -11.12 -0.27
CA GLY A 160 -18.69 -12.00 -1.39
C GLY A 160 -19.83 -13.01 -1.58
N PRO A 161 -20.07 -13.46 -2.80
CA PRO A 161 -21.16 -14.39 -3.09
C PRO A 161 -20.88 -15.75 -2.43
N VAL A 162 -21.41 -15.93 -1.24
CA VAL A 162 -21.54 -17.25 -0.60
C VAL A 162 -22.90 -17.78 -1.00
N GLN A 163 -22.93 -18.89 -1.69
CA GLN A 163 -24.18 -19.55 -1.98
C GLN A 163 -24.78 -20.14 -0.69
N ALA A 164 -26.11 -20.38 -0.69
CA ALA A 164 -26.82 -20.93 0.47
C ALA A 164 -26.27 -22.28 0.95
N ASP A 165 -25.50 -22.99 0.11
CA ASP A 165 -24.80 -24.23 0.43
C ASP A 165 -23.36 -24.00 0.98
N GLY A 166 -22.96 -22.74 1.20
CA GLY A 166 -21.61 -22.38 1.65
C GLY A 166 -20.56 -22.38 0.55
N SER A 167 -20.90 -22.71 -0.69
CA SER A 167 -19.98 -22.61 -1.84
C SER A 167 -19.88 -21.17 -2.32
N SER A 168 -18.68 -20.76 -2.74
CA SER A 168 -18.49 -19.48 -3.41
C SER A 168 -18.92 -19.61 -4.86
N SER A 169 -19.77 -18.71 -5.36
CA SER A 169 -20.11 -18.61 -6.77
C SER A 169 -18.92 -18.19 -7.65
N PHE A 170 -17.81 -17.77 -7.02
CA PHE A 170 -16.55 -17.44 -7.69
C PHE A 170 -15.73 -18.68 -7.98
N SER A 171 -15.25 -18.80 -9.21
CA SER A 171 -14.16 -19.73 -9.46
C SER A 171 -12.93 -19.32 -8.65
N GLY A 172 -12.16 -20.26 -8.10
CA GLY A 172 -10.95 -19.94 -7.33
C GLY A 172 -9.97 -19.05 -8.10
N LEU A 173 -9.90 -19.20 -9.43
CA LEU A 173 -9.08 -18.35 -10.30
C LEU A 173 -9.63 -16.92 -10.39
N ALA A 174 -10.93 -16.71 -10.58
CA ALA A 174 -11.53 -15.38 -10.64
C ALA A 174 -11.33 -14.64 -9.31
N TRP A 175 -11.55 -15.34 -8.18
CA TRP A 175 -11.25 -14.80 -6.86
C TRP A 175 -9.79 -14.40 -6.72
N ALA A 176 -8.86 -15.25 -7.11
CA ALA A 176 -7.43 -14.99 -7.05
C ALA A 176 -7.06 -13.74 -7.87
N LEU A 177 -7.55 -13.62 -9.10
CA LEU A 177 -7.23 -12.49 -10.00
C LEU A 177 -7.87 -11.16 -9.58
N VAL A 178 -8.93 -11.17 -8.78
CA VAL A 178 -9.57 -9.95 -8.28
C VAL A 178 -9.03 -9.56 -6.91
N VAL A 179 -8.90 -10.52 -5.99
CA VAL A 179 -8.61 -10.22 -4.58
C VAL A 179 -7.11 -10.09 -4.31
N TRP A 180 -6.28 -10.99 -4.86
CA TRP A 180 -4.86 -11.02 -4.54
C TRP A 180 -4.09 -9.79 -5.00
N PRO A 181 -4.26 -9.27 -6.24
CA PRO A 181 -3.56 -8.05 -6.67
C PRO A 181 -3.89 -6.84 -5.80
N ARG A 182 -5.16 -6.66 -5.47
CA ARG A 182 -5.61 -5.57 -4.59
C ARG A 182 -5.10 -5.74 -3.17
N SER A 183 -4.99 -6.97 -2.70
CA SER A 183 -4.39 -7.27 -1.39
C SER A 183 -2.89 -7.00 -1.38
N LEU A 184 -2.15 -7.37 -2.45
CA LEU A 184 -0.75 -6.99 -2.63
C LEU A 184 -0.59 -5.46 -2.67
N HIS A 185 -1.45 -4.77 -3.43
CA HIS A 185 -1.47 -3.31 -3.50
C HIS A 185 -1.64 -2.69 -2.11
N MET A 186 -2.61 -3.14 -1.34
CA MET A 186 -2.84 -2.68 0.03
C MET A 186 -1.61 -2.84 0.92
N GLY A 187 -0.99 -4.02 0.91
CA GLY A 187 0.21 -4.28 1.71
C GLY A 187 1.41 -3.43 1.27
N TRP A 188 1.59 -3.27 -0.05
CA TRP A 188 2.66 -2.45 -0.59
C TRP A 188 2.52 -0.97 -0.20
N VAL A 189 1.32 -0.37 -0.36
CA VAL A 189 1.12 1.04 0.01
C VAL A 189 1.13 1.25 1.54
N THR A 190 0.81 0.22 2.33
CA THR A 190 1.01 0.23 3.78
C THR A 190 2.49 0.37 4.12
N ALA A 191 3.35 -0.44 3.53
CA ALA A 191 4.80 -0.32 3.70
C ALA A 191 5.33 1.01 3.14
N ALA A 192 4.84 1.45 1.98
CA ALA A 192 5.21 2.72 1.37
C ALA A 192 4.81 3.93 2.25
N THR A 193 3.73 3.83 3.02
CA THR A 193 3.36 4.83 4.04
C THR A 193 4.47 5.02 5.06
N LEU A 194 5.03 3.90 5.56
CA LEU A 194 6.12 3.93 6.54
C LEU A 194 7.44 4.44 5.92
N VAL A 195 7.73 4.05 4.67
CA VAL A 195 8.88 4.58 3.92
C VAL A 195 8.78 6.10 3.78
N ASN A 196 7.61 6.62 3.38
CA ASN A 196 7.39 8.06 3.23
C ASN A 196 7.39 8.82 4.57
N LEU A 197 6.97 8.19 5.66
CA LEU A 197 7.09 8.74 7.01
C LEU A 197 8.57 8.93 7.39
N ASN A 198 9.41 7.95 7.09
CA ASN A 198 10.85 8.03 7.34
C ASN A 198 11.52 9.07 6.40
N ALA A 199 11.07 9.19 5.16
CA ALA A 199 11.51 10.24 4.24
C ALA A 199 11.21 11.63 4.80
N TRP A 200 10.00 11.85 5.32
CA TRP A 200 9.63 13.11 5.97
C TRP A 200 10.47 13.38 7.22
N ALA A 201 10.70 12.38 8.08
CA ALA A 201 11.57 12.53 9.24
C ALA A 201 12.99 12.95 8.84
N GLY A 202 13.56 12.30 7.81
CA GLY A 202 14.86 12.66 7.28
C GLY A 202 14.90 14.08 6.68
N TYR A 203 13.91 14.45 5.88
CA TYR A 203 13.80 15.80 5.34
C TYR A 203 13.67 16.86 6.43
N SER A 204 12.94 16.56 7.51
CA SER A 204 12.75 17.44 8.65
C SER A 204 13.99 17.59 9.55
N ALA A 205 15.08 16.93 9.20
CA ALA A 205 16.36 16.99 9.91
C ALA A 205 16.24 16.70 11.42
N VAL A 206 15.46 15.68 11.78
CA VAL A 206 15.20 15.32 13.19
C VAL A 206 16.42 14.76 13.92
N GLY A 207 17.57 14.62 13.24
CA GLY A 207 18.80 14.04 13.75
C GLY A 207 18.84 12.50 13.73
N ALA A 208 20.03 11.92 13.68
CA ALA A 208 20.24 10.49 13.45
C ALA A 208 19.51 9.59 14.44
N HIS A 209 19.53 9.92 15.73
CA HIS A 209 18.88 9.11 16.78
C HIS A 209 17.34 9.16 16.68
N ALA A 210 16.75 10.31 16.38
CA ALA A 210 15.32 10.42 16.19
C ALA A 210 14.88 9.70 14.90
N ALA A 211 15.64 9.83 13.81
CA ALA A 211 15.42 9.08 12.58
C ALA A 211 15.48 7.55 12.81
N LEU A 212 16.45 7.08 13.61
CA LEU A 212 16.53 5.67 14.00
C LEU A 212 15.31 5.23 14.81
N THR A 213 14.82 6.08 15.71
CA THR A 213 13.61 5.78 16.50
C THR A 213 12.38 5.67 15.59
N VAL A 214 12.22 6.57 14.62
CA VAL A 214 11.13 6.51 13.62
C VAL A 214 11.24 5.22 12.78
N ALA A 215 12.44 4.87 12.33
CA ALA A 215 12.68 3.66 11.56
C ALA A 215 12.39 2.38 12.36
N ALA A 216 12.85 2.31 13.60
CA ALA A 216 12.56 1.18 14.50
C ALA A 216 11.06 1.08 14.82
N GLY A 217 10.40 2.21 15.09
CA GLY A 217 8.95 2.26 15.25
C GLY A 217 8.19 1.80 14.00
N SER A 218 8.73 2.10 12.82
CA SER A 218 8.18 1.63 11.54
C SER A 218 8.28 0.10 11.39
N LEU A 219 9.35 -0.55 11.89
CA LEU A 219 9.44 -2.02 11.92
C LEU A 219 8.32 -2.62 12.79
N VAL A 220 8.13 -2.07 14.00
CA VAL A 220 7.08 -2.53 14.91
C VAL A 220 5.70 -2.34 14.31
N GLY A 221 5.44 -1.16 13.72
CA GLY A 221 4.19 -0.85 13.04
C GLY A 221 3.94 -1.76 11.85
N ALA A 222 4.96 -2.03 11.03
CA ALA A 222 4.86 -2.93 9.90
C ALA A 222 4.50 -4.36 10.34
N PHE A 223 5.16 -4.87 11.40
CA PHE A 223 4.82 -6.19 11.96
C PHE A 223 3.38 -6.24 12.45
N ALA A 224 2.96 -5.28 13.26
CA ALA A 224 1.60 -5.23 13.81
C ALA A 224 0.52 -5.18 12.72
N LEU A 225 0.74 -4.38 11.66
CA LEU A 225 -0.17 -4.29 10.53
C LEU A 225 -0.19 -5.59 9.70
N ALA A 226 0.97 -6.20 9.46
CA ALA A 226 1.05 -7.47 8.73
C ALA A 226 0.40 -8.62 9.52
N ASP A 227 0.63 -8.72 10.84
CA ASP A 227 -0.03 -9.67 11.73
C ASP A 227 -1.55 -9.48 11.70
N TYR A 228 -2.00 -8.22 11.81
CA TYR A 228 -3.42 -7.90 11.69
C TYR A 228 -4.00 -8.34 10.34
N TYR A 229 -3.32 -8.05 9.22
CA TYR A 229 -3.77 -8.48 7.89
C TYR A 229 -3.81 -10.01 7.78
N ALA A 230 -2.79 -10.69 8.27
CA ALA A 230 -2.76 -12.15 8.29
C ALA A 230 -3.91 -12.74 9.11
N SER A 231 -4.23 -12.15 10.28
CA SER A 231 -5.34 -12.56 11.13
C SER A 231 -6.71 -12.37 10.47
N GLN A 232 -6.84 -11.39 9.56
CA GLN A 232 -8.05 -11.15 8.76
C GLN A 232 -8.10 -12.00 7.46
N GLY A 233 -7.15 -12.92 7.26
CA GLY A 233 -7.05 -13.72 6.03
C GLY A 233 -6.44 -13.00 4.83
N LEU A 234 -5.98 -11.76 4.99
CA LEU A 234 -5.39 -10.93 3.93
C LEU A 234 -3.88 -11.23 3.78
N LYS A 235 -3.55 -12.49 3.55
CA LYS A 235 -2.15 -12.98 3.52
C LYS A 235 -1.29 -12.31 2.45
N CYS A 236 -1.87 -12.00 1.28
CA CYS A 236 -1.13 -11.30 0.22
C CYS A 236 -0.69 -9.90 0.67
N ALA A 237 -1.50 -9.19 1.47
CA ALA A 237 -1.09 -7.90 2.03
C ALA A 237 0.05 -8.05 3.04
N ALA A 238 -0.03 -9.02 3.94
CA ALA A 238 1.06 -9.33 4.86
C ALA A 238 2.35 -9.71 4.12
N SER A 239 2.25 -10.50 3.04
CA SER A 239 3.39 -10.86 2.19
C SER A 239 4.03 -9.64 1.51
N ALA A 240 3.22 -8.67 1.06
CA ALA A 240 3.75 -7.44 0.46
C ALA A 240 4.49 -6.57 1.49
N VAL A 241 4.01 -6.51 2.74
CA VAL A 241 4.73 -5.84 3.84
C VAL A 241 6.05 -6.57 4.12
N ALA A 242 6.04 -7.91 4.21
CA ALA A 242 7.25 -8.70 4.40
C ALA A 242 8.27 -8.48 3.28
N TRP A 243 7.82 -8.46 2.02
CA TRP A 243 8.64 -8.14 0.84
C TRP A 243 9.32 -6.77 0.97
N ALA A 244 8.54 -5.74 1.35
CA ALA A 244 9.07 -4.40 1.54
C ALA A 244 10.14 -4.34 2.64
N LEU A 245 9.92 -5.02 3.78
CA LEU A 245 10.90 -5.07 4.87
C LEU A 245 12.16 -5.86 4.49
N PHE A 246 12.00 -6.94 3.73
CA PHE A 246 13.15 -7.64 3.14
C PHE A 246 13.96 -6.69 2.27
N ALA A 247 13.30 -5.91 1.42
CA ALA A 247 13.98 -4.93 0.57
C ALA A 247 14.62 -3.79 1.39
N VAL A 248 14.01 -3.33 2.47
CA VAL A 248 14.64 -2.37 3.41
C VAL A 248 15.92 -2.96 4.00
N SER A 249 15.93 -4.25 4.36
CA SER A 249 17.15 -4.91 4.88
C SER A 249 18.29 -4.99 3.85
N LYS A 250 18.00 -4.78 2.57
CA LYS A 250 18.95 -4.78 1.44
C LYS A 250 19.17 -3.38 0.87
N GLY A 251 18.42 -2.39 1.38
CA GLY A 251 18.55 -1.00 0.96
C GLY A 251 19.83 -0.37 1.51
N GLU A 252 20.31 0.62 0.79
CA GLU A 252 21.43 1.45 1.25
C GLU A 252 20.87 2.71 1.91
N PRO A 253 21.08 2.89 3.23
CA PRO A 253 20.67 4.10 3.92
C PRO A 253 21.38 5.33 3.36
N VAL A 254 20.62 6.39 3.10
CA VAL A 254 21.09 7.64 2.50
C VAL A 254 21.33 8.69 3.59
N GLY A 255 22.47 9.39 3.48
CA GLY A 255 22.80 10.55 4.31
C GLY A 255 23.99 10.36 5.22
N GLY A 256 24.65 11.47 5.56
CA GLY A 256 25.86 11.49 6.39
C GLY A 256 25.68 10.92 7.79
N ASP A 257 24.48 11.07 8.35
CA ASP A 257 24.11 10.58 9.67
C ASP A 257 24.02 9.04 9.76
N ALA A 258 23.79 8.37 8.62
CA ALA A 258 23.77 6.91 8.59
C ALA A 258 25.11 6.31 9.04
N LYS A 259 26.23 6.90 8.58
CA LYS A 259 27.59 6.47 8.98
C LYS A 259 27.87 6.69 10.47
N ALA A 260 27.28 7.73 11.08
CA ALA A 260 27.46 8.03 12.49
C ALA A 260 26.75 7.02 13.41
N LEU A 261 25.78 6.27 12.91
CA LEU A 261 25.01 5.28 13.67
C LEU A 261 25.77 3.95 13.84
N GLY A 262 26.73 3.63 12.96
CA GLY A 262 27.53 2.42 13.03
C GLY A 262 26.71 1.15 13.30
N PRO A 263 27.03 0.35 14.35
CA PRO A 263 26.34 -0.91 14.64
C PRO A 263 24.82 -0.78 14.87
N LYS A 264 24.30 0.41 15.21
CA LYS A 264 22.86 0.62 15.37
C LYS A 264 22.13 0.55 14.04
N LEU A 265 22.78 0.98 12.96
CA LEU A 265 22.25 0.86 11.61
C LEU A 265 22.22 -0.60 11.18
N ASP A 266 23.28 -1.37 11.42
CA ASP A 266 23.31 -2.80 11.14
C ASP A 266 22.22 -3.54 11.92
N GLY A 267 21.97 -3.12 13.17
CA GLY A 267 20.87 -3.61 13.99
C GLY A 267 19.49 -3.32 13.38
N LEU A 268 19.30 -2.13 12.81
CA LEU A 268 18.05 -1.76 12.11
C LEU A 268 17.82 -2.65 10.87
N LEU A 269 18.82 -2.80 10.02
CA LEU A 269 18.72 -3.60 8.80
C LEU A 269 18.53 -5.09 9.11
N THR A 270 19.24 -5.61 10.11
CA THR A 270 19.04 -6.98 10.63
C THR A 270 17.62 -7.13 11.20
N GLY A 271 17.14 -6.14 11.94
CA GLY A 271 15.77 -6.07 12.46
C GLY A 271 14.74 -6.11 11.34
N ALA A 272 14.96 -5.41 10.23
CA ALA A 272 14.06 -5.44 9.07
C ALA A 272 14.00 -6.85 8.45
N ALA A 273 15.15 -7.52 8.28
CA ALA A 273 15.18 -8.89 7.78
C ALA A 273 14.48 -9.87 8.74
N ALA A 274 14.74 -9.75 10.04
CA ALA A 274 14.11 -10.60 11.06
C ALA A 274 12.59 -10.38 11.11
N THR A 275 12.12 -9.14 11.05
CA THR A 275 10.68 -8.82 11.04
C THR A 275 10.01 -9.37 9.79
N SER A 276 10.66 -9.27 8.61
CA SER A 276 10.16 -9.89 7.38
C SER A 276 9.99 -11.41 7.56
N ALA A 277 11.01 -12.09 8.08
CA ALA A 277 10.95 -13.53 8.32
C ALA A 277 9.86 -13.91 9.34
N LEU A 278 9.70 -13.15 10.43
CA LEU A 278 8.65 -13.37 11.43
C LEU A 278 7.24 -13.27 10.83
N ILE A 279 6.99 -12.30 9.95
CA ILE A 279 5.71 -12.16 9.25
C ILE A 279 5.43 -13.42 8.42
N VAL A 280 6.43 -13.91 7.68
CA VAL A 280 6.27 -15.13 6.86
C VAL A 280 6.01 -16.35 7.75
N CYS A 281 6.76 -16.51 8.83
CA CYS A 281 6.56 -17.60 9.80
C CYS A 281 5.15 -17.57 10.43
N ASP A 282 4.67 -16.38 10.82
CA ASP A 282 3.31 -16.21 11.37
C ASP A 282 2.24 -16.61 10.35
N MET A 283 2.37 -16.17 9.10
CA MET A 283 1.43 -16.55 8.04
C MET A 283 1.41 -18.05 7.79
N LEU A 284 2.57 -18.71 7.81
CA LEU A 284 2.68 -20.18 7.64
C LEU A 284 2.07 -20.91 8.83
N ALA A 285 2.34 -20.48 10.06
CA ALA A 285 1.77 -21.03 11.28
C ALA A 285 0.23 -20.96 11.27
N ARG A 286 -0.34 -19.79 10.95
CA ARG A 286 -1.80 -19.61 10.82
C ARG A 286 -2.39 -20.48 9.72
N SER A 287 -1.68 -20.66 8.61
CA SER A 287 -2.13 -21.53 7.51
C SER A 287 -2.16 -23.00 7.90
N TRP A 288 -1.21 -23.43 8.73
CA TRP A 288 -1.14 -24.81 9.24
C TRP A 288 -2.20 -25.07 10.32
N LEU A 289 -2.31 -24.18 11.31
CA LEU A 289 -3.30 -24.28 12.40
C LEU A 289 -4.75 -24.18 11.89
N GLY A 290 -4.99 -23.39 10.84
CA GLY A 290 -6.32 -23.27 10.23
C GLY A 290 -6.74 -24.52 9.42
N ARG A 291 -5.80 -25.41 9.06
CA ARG A 291 -6.10 -26.69 8.41
C ARG A 291 -6.35 -27.83 9.41
N ALA A 292 -5.98 -27.60 10.67
CA ALA A 292 -6.13 -28.58 11.73
C ALA A 292 -7.50 -28.50 12.45
N LYS A 293 -8.35 -27.55 12.04
CA LYS A 293 -9.75 -27.40 12.46
C LYS A 293 -10.68 -27.77 11.31
#